data_d12f79989cb024842c691e3202d04aea
#
_entry.id   d12f79989cb024842c691e3202d04aea
#
_cell.length_a   1.000
_cell.length_b   1.000
_cell.length_c   1.000
_cell.angle_alpha   90.00
_cell.angle_beta   90.00
_cell.angle_gamma   90.00
#
_symmetry.space_group_name_H-M   'P 1'
#
loop_
_entity.id
_entity.type
_entity.pdbx_description
1 polymer ?
#
loop_
_entity_poly.entity_id
_entity_poly.type
_entity_poly.pdbx_seq_one_letter_code
_entity_poly.pdbx_strand_id
1 'polypeptide(L)'
;MNILSMENVTKSFTEKMLFEQVSLGIKDNDRIGVVGINGTGKSTFLQIISGHIEPDLGNISRRNNLTVQCLSQVLEFDESMTVLEHILHGEHPLIKTIRAYVATTHQLHEAPNDESLQKRLIEYAEKMDALDAWNVEIQAKSILSKLGISDIDRKIGELSAGQRKRIALAEALIQPADLLILDEPTNHIDLETIKWLEDYLSQLKGALLLVTHDRYFLNRVVNRIIEIDKGKLYSYDGNFEYFLEKKTLREETQTSIEEKRRRLYINELAWIRRGARARTTKQKARIARFEEMKGARAGKEIAMEQLELPVAYRRLGKKVVEFDNVSKSFDGLTVIKNFSIKISPTDRIAIVGPNGAGKTVLLNLVAGLIAPDKGDISIGETVKIAYYQQNNEDMDNSIRMIDYIKQTAEYVKTSSGYTISASQMLERFLFDGSQQHSFIKNLSGGEKRRLLLAKVLMEKPNVLLLDEPTNDLDIQTLEVLEEYLEYFQGAVLVASHDRYFLDKTTDQLIAVKGDGRIEFYNDLGAYERSLMAGEPKAGQQSKVVRRPARVNQKTKFTFAESREFAQIDSVIGKLEAELARLTEEMSGNWSDYVSMRELVAQQKKLQAELAEKMERWVYLQELAEKIERQ
;
A
#
# COMPACT_ATOMS: atom_id res chain seq x y z
N MET A 1 -17.10 4.69 24.38
CA MET A 1 -18.06 5.79 24.30
C MET A 1 -17.93 6.47 22.96
N ASN A 2 -18.97 7.15 22.43
CA ASN A 2 -18.84 7.86 21.14
C ASN A 2 -18.14 9.20 21.39
N ILE A 3 -17.05 9.49 20.67
CA ILE A 3 -16.28 10.74 20.84
C ILE A 3 -16.61 11.77 19.77
N LEU A 4 -17.02 11.27 18.56
CA LEU A 4 -17.42 12.11 17.44
C LEU A 4 -18.51 11.40 16.63
N SER A 5 -19.52 12.14 16.21
CA SER A 5 -20.58 11.68 15.28
C SER A 5 -20.75 12.66 14.15
N MET A 6 -20.77 12.15 12.92
CA MET A 6 -21.16 12.85 11.70
C MET A 6 -22.53 12.34 11.25
N GLU A 7 -23.45 13.23 10.90
CA GLU A 7 -24.80 12.87 10.45
C GLU A 7 -25.14 13.59 9.15
N ASN A 8 -25.43 12.80 8.11
CA ASN A 8 -25.86 13.26 6.78
C ASN A 8 -24.95 14.34 6.18
N VAL A 9 -23.63 14.18 6.36
CA VAL A 9 -22.65 15.15 5.88
C VAL A 9 -22.52 15.07 4.37
N THR A 10 -22.60 16.22 3.71
CA THR A 10 -22.41 16.40 2.27
C THR A 10 -21.30 17.42 2.05
N LYS A 11 -20.40 17.15 1.10
CA LYS A 11 -19.34 18.06 0.68
C LYS A 11 -19.09 17.96 -0.81
N SER A 12 -18.98 19.13 -1.46
CA SER A 12 -18.63 19.25 -2.87
C SER A 12 -17.54 20.31 -3.06
N PHE A 13 -16.74 20.16 -4.09
CA PHE A 13 -15.82 21.19 -4.56
C PHE A 13 -16.12 21.50 -6.01
N THR A 14 -16.43 22.75 -6.31
CA THR A 14 -16.82 23.26 -7.63
C THR A 14 -17.96 22.42 -8.26
N GLU A 15 -17.66 21.46 -9.11
CA GLU A 15 -18.62 20.59 -9.79
C GLU A 15 -18.58 19.14 -9.33
N LYS A 16 -17.56 18.76 -8.49
CA LYS A 16 -17.35 17.38 -8.05
C LYS A 16 -17.94 17.16 -6.66
N MET A 17 -18.96 16.31 -6.57
CA MET A 17 -19.48 15.78 -5.31
C MET A 17 -18.45 14.82 -4.70
N LEU A 18 -17.97 15.11 -3.49
CA LEU A 18 -17.06 14.23 -2.76
C LEU A 18 -17.82 13.29 -1.82
N PHE A 19 -18.78 13.79 -1.07
CA PHE A 19 -19.60 13.03 -0.12
C PHE A 19 -21.07 13.41 -0.26
N GLU A 20 -21.93 12.39 -0.23
CA GLU A 20 -23.38 12.55 -0.33
C GLU A 20 -24.05 11.89 0.88
N GLN A 21 -24.55 12.72 1.81
CA GLN A 21 -25.31 12.30 3.00
C GLN A 21 -24.61 11.18 3.81
N VAL A 22 -23.31 11.32 4.06
CA VAL A 22 -22.54 10.32 4.77
C VAL A 22 -22.66 10.47 6.28
N SER A 23 -22.75 9.35 7.00
CA SER A 23 -22.86 9.32 8.46
C SER A 23 -21.81 8.36 9.04
N LEU A 24 -21.15 8.77 10.13
CA LEU A 24 -20.13 8.00 10.81
C LEU A 24 -20.08 8.33 12.29
N GLY A 25 -19.92 7.29 13.14
CA GLY A 25 -19.56 7.45 14.55
C GLY A 25 -18.18 6.91 14.83
N ILE A 26 -17.39 7.65 15.62
CA ILE A 26 -16.05 7.24 16.10
C ILE A 26 -16.12 7.05 17.61
N LYS A 27 -15.63 5.91 18.11
CA LYS A 27 -15.59 5.53 19.53
C LYS A 27 -14.19 5.70 20.10
N ASP A 28 -14.06 5.77 21.43
CA ASP A 28 -12.79 5.99 22.15
C ASP A 28 -11.62 5.10 21.70
N ASN A 29 -11.85 3.85 21.37
CA ASN A 29 -10.78 2.90 21.02
C ASN A 29 -10.87 2.42 19.57
N ASP A 30 -11.59 3.15 18.73
CA ASP A 30 -11.66 2.83 17.30
C ASP A 30 -10.31 3.10 16.64
N ARG A 31 -9.85 2.14 15.86
CA ARG A 31 -8.67 2.26 14.99
C ARG A 31 -9.15 2.10 13.56
N ILE A 32 -9.43 3.23 12.93
CA ILE A 32 -10.11 3.28 11.65
C ILE A 32 -9.12 3.54 10.54
N GLY A 33 -9.04 2.63 9.56
CA GLY A 33 -8.37 2.85 8.29
C GLY A 33 -9.33 3.41 7.25
N VAL A 34 -8.97 4.50 6.59
CA VAL A 34 -9.74 5.09 5.49
C VAL A 34 -9.08 4.74 4.17
N VAL A 35 -9.81 4.05 3.30
CA VAL A 35 -9.34 3.60 1.99
C VAL A 35 -10.22 4.16 0.87
N GLY A 36 -9.67 4.26 -0.32
CA GLY A 36 -10.38 4.73 -1.52
C GLY A 36 -9.42 5.21 -2.59
N ILE A 37 -9.90 5.36 -3.82
CA ILE A 37 -9.11 5.85 -4.97
C ILE A 37 -8.59 7.27 -4.70
N ASN A 38 -7.47 7.65 -5.31
CA ASN A 38 -6.98 9.01 -5.21
C ASN A 38 -7.98 10.00 -5.84
N GLY A 39 -8.18 11.13 -5.16
CA GLY A 39 -9.17 12.15 -5.57
C GLY A 39 -10.62 11.85 -5.15
N THR A 40 -10.91 10.83 -4.33
CA THR A 40 -12.24 10.58 -3.74
C THR A 40 -12.54 11.44 -2.51
N GLY A 41 -11.57 12.23 -2.03
CA GLY A 41 -11.77 13.15 -0.91
C GLY A 41 -11.28 12.61 0.45
N LYS A 42 -10.39 11.62 0.51
CA LYS A 42 -9.85 11.07 1.78
C LYS A 42 -9.30 12.17 2.70
N SER A 43 -8.38 13.00 2.20
CA SER A 43 -7.79 14.09 2.99
C SER A 43 -8.83 15.15 3.37
N THR A 44 -9.80 15.46 2.47
CA THR A 44 -10.92 16.35 2.80
C THR A 44 -11.80 15.77 3.92
N PHE A 45 -12.02 14.45 3.91
CA PHE A 45 -12.74 13.76 4.96
C PHE A 45 -12.02 13.89 6.32
N LEU A 46 -10.71 13.72 6.35
CA LEU A 46 -9.92 13.96 7.56
C LEU A 46 -10.00 15.41 8.03
N GLN A 47 -9.93 16.39 7.11
CA GLN A 47 -10.03 17.81 7.41
C GLN A 47 -11.42 18.21 7.95
N ILE A 48 -12.49 17.56 7.49
CA ILE A 48 -13.84 17.76 8.03
C ILE A 48 -13.93 17.20 9.46
N ILE A 49 -13.37 16.01 9.72
CA ILE A 49 -13.37 15.40 11.05
C ILE A 49 -12.51 16.20 12.03
N SER A 50 -11.35 16.69 11.61
CA SER A 50 -10.50 17.55 12.45
C SER A 50 -11.09 18.92 12.70
N GLY A 51 -12.00 19.40 11.83
CA GLY A 51 -12.65 20.70 11.94
C GLY A 51 -11.95 21.83 11.20
N HIS A 52 -11.00 21.51 10.34
CA HIS A 52 -10.35 22.50 9.49
C HIS A 52 -11.25 22.94 8.31
N ILE A 53 -12.17 22.06 7.89
CA ILE A 53 -13.14 22.36 6.84
C ILE A 53 -14.54 22.07 7.35
N GLU A 54 -15.48 23.00 7.12
CA GLU A 54 -16.90 22.79 7.42
C GLU A 54 -17.59 22.01 6.29
N PRO A 55 -18.53 21.11 6.62
CA PRO A 55 -19.37 20.45 5.63
C PRO A 55 -20.34 21.45 4.99
N ASP A 56 -20.79 21.17 3.76
CA ASP A 56 -21.78 22.00 3.07
C ASP A 56 -23.20 21.74 3.64
N LEU A 57 -23.50 20.49 4.02
CA LEU A 57 -24.73 20.05 4.68
C LEU A 57 -24.41 18.98 5.73
N GLY A 58 -25.30 18.84 6.71
CA GLY A 58 -25.18 17.86 7.80
C GLY A 58 -24.56 18.45 9.06
N ASN A 59 -24.42 17.62 10.10
CA ASN A 59 -23.92 18.05 11.40
C ASN A 59 -22.78 17.16 11.90
N ILE A 60 -21.86 17.77 12.65
CA ILE A 60 -20.79 17.06 13.34
C ILE A 60 -20.87 17.38 14.83
N SER A 61 -21.12 16.35 15.63
CA SER A 61 -21.16 16.43 17.09
C SER A 61 -19.85 15.89 17.66
N ARG A 62 -19.23 16.64 18.57
CA ARG A 62 -17.97 16.25 19.26
C ARG A 62 -18.20 16.20 20.76
N ARG A 63 -17.50 15.29 21.45
CA ARG A 63 -17.44 15.27 22.90
C ARG A 63 -16.86 16.61 23.40
N ASN A 64 -17.37 17.13 24.52
CA ASN A 64 -16.79 18.32 25.14
C ASN A 64 -15.31 18.09 25.47
N ASN A 65 -14.47 19.07 25.20
CA ASN A 65 -13.01 19.03 25.41
C ASN A 65 -12.28 17.91 24.66
N LEU A 66 -12.81 17.45 23.50
CA LEU A 66 -12.12 16.48 22.67
C LEU A 66 -10.83 17.08 22.12
N THR A 67 -9.70 16.45 22.43
CA THR A 67 -8.39 16.81 21.88
C THR A 67 -8.15 16.03 20.59
N VAL A 68 -7.91 16.76 19.49
CA VAL A 68 -7.64 16.17 18.17
C VAL A 68 -6.26 16.60 17.71
N GLN A 69 -5.42 15.64 17.37
CA GLN A 69 -4.15 15.88 16.71
C GLN A 69 -4.19 15.36 15.29
N CYS A 70 -3.61 16.11 14.36
CA CYS A 70 -3.69 15.80 12.94
C CYS A 70 -2.32 15.95 12.27
N LEU A 71 -1.85 14.87 11.64
CA LEU A 71 -0.80 14.95 10.63
C LEU A 71 -1.44 15.23 9.28
N SER A 72 -1.33 16.48 8.82
CA SER A 72 -1.83 16.92 7.52
C SER A 72 -0.82 16.65 6.40
N GLN A 73 -1.32 16.49 5.19
CA GLN A 73 -0.49 16.35 4.00
C GLN A 73 0.23 17.67 3.64
N VAL A 74 -0.42 18.80 3.91
CA VAL A 74 0.18 20.15 3.77
C VAL A 74 0.70 20.58 5.13
N LEU A 75 2.00 20.79 5.22
CA LEU A 75 2.70 21.15 6.45
C LEU A 75 3.06 22.63 6.44
N GLU A 76 2.61 23.37 7.44
CA GLU A 76 2.99 24.74 7.66
C GLU A 76 4.01 24.80 8.80
N PHE A 77 5.21 25.28 8.49
CA PHE A 77 6.29 25.40 9.46
C PHE A 77 6.77 26.84 9.57
N ASP A 78 7.07 27.26 10.80
CA ASP A 78 7.92 28.42 11.00
C ASP A 78 9.40 28.01 10.82
N GLU A 79 9.97 28.41 9.69
CA GLU A 79 11.35 28.05 9.31
C GLU A 79 12.41 28.59 10.26
N SER A 80 12.08 29.58 11.10
CA SER A 80 12.98 30.18 12.07
C SER A 80 13.14 29.38 13.36
N MET A 81 12.15 28.51 13.68
CA MET A 81 12.14 27.68 14.89
C MET A 81 13.11 26.51 14.79
N THR A 82 13.63 26.08 15.94
CA THR A 82 14.32 24.79 16.07
C THR A 82 13.31 23.63 16.07
N VAL A 83 13.81 22.42 15.81
CA VAL A 83 12.98 21.19 15.87
C VAL A 83 12.31 21.05 17.24
N LEU A 84 13.05 21.28 18.32
CA LEU A 84 12.54 21.16 19.68
C LEU A 84 11.46 22.20 19.99
N GLU A 85 11.69 23.46 19.61
CA GLU A 85 10.72 24.55 19.78
C GLU A 85 9.41 24.24 19.06
N HIS A 86 9.47 23.75 17.82
CA HIS A 86 8.30 23.40 17.04
C HIS A 86 7.47 22.28 17.67
N ILE A 87 8.11 21.18 18.08
CA ILE A 87 7.44 20.04 18.71
C ILE A 87 6.76 20.43 20.02
N LEU A 88 7.36 21.36 20.76
CA LEU A 88 6.82 21.90 22.00
C LEU A 88 5.89 23.11 21.79
N HIS A 89 5.48 23.40 20.56
CA HIS A 89 4.62 24.55 20.23
C HIS A 89 3.12 24.24 20.42
N GLY A 90 2.74 23.36 21.32
CA GLY A 90 1.34 23.01 21.59
C GLY A 90 0.69 23.91 22.66
N GLU A 91 -0.65 24.02 22.59
CA GLU A 91 -1.49 24.74 23.57
C GLU A 91 -1.86 23.88 24.78
N HIS A 92 -1.59 22.56 24.71
CA HIS A 92 -1.91 21.65 25.82
C HIS A 92 -1.14 22.02 27.10
N PRO A 93 -1.77 22.05 28.29
CA PRO A 93 -1.13 22.46 29.55
C PRO A 93 0.18 21.71 29.85
N LEU A 94 0.23 20.41 29.55
CA LEU A 94 1.41 19.58 29.71
C LEU A 94 2.57 20.08 28.84
N ILE A 95 2.34 20.34 27.56
CA ILE A 95 3.35 20.83 26.60
C ILE A 95 3.83 22.23 27.00
N LYS A 96 2.93 23.13 27.42
CA LYS A 96 3.29 24.46 27.95
C LYS A 96 4.21 24.35 29.15
N THR A 97 3.97 23.39 30.04
CA THR A 97 4.83 23.19 31.23
C THR A 97 6.22 22.67 30.84
N ILE A 98 6.31 21.69 29.93
CA ILE A 98 7.58 21.17 29.41
C ILE A 98 8.37 22.29 28.72
N ARG A 99 7.73 23.06 27.84
CA ARG A 99 8.37 24.22 27.17
C ARG A 99 8.91 25.23 28.15
N ALA A 100 8.12 25.60 29.18
CA ALA A 100 8.56 26.55 30.19
C ALA A 100 9.74 26.01 31.01
N TYR A 101 9.73 24.74 31.37
CA TYR A 101 10.82 24.06 32.06
C TYR A 101 12.11 24.07 31.21
N VAL A 102 12.04 23.64 29.94
CA VAL A 102 13.19 23.61 29.03
C VAL A 102 13.75 25.01 28.80
N ALA A 103 12.90 26.01 28.53
CA ALA A 103 13.32 27.38 28.33
C ALA A 103 14.00 27.96 29.60
N THR A 104 13.47 27.67 30.79
CA THR A 104 14.08 28.13 32.07
C THR A 104 15.42 27.43 32.31
N THR A 105 15.56 26.15 31.93
CA THR A 105 16.83 25.41 32.03
C THR A 105 17.90 26.03 31.12
N HIS A 106 17.57 26.40 29.89
CA HIS A 106 18.50 27.10 28.98
C HIS A 106 18.91 28.46 29.52
N GLN A 107 17.96 29.26 30.02
CA GLN A 107 18.28 30.58 30.64
C GLN A 107 19.16 30.42 31.87
N LEU A 108 18.97 29.38 32.68
CA LEU A 108 19.81 29.12 33.85
C LEU A 108 21.21 28.66 33.44
N HIS A 109 21.39 27.99 32.31
CA HIS A 109 22.71 27.68 31.76
C HIS A 109 23.49 28.94 31.37
N GLU A 110 22.80 29.96 30.86
CA GLU A 110 23.40 31.26 30.51
C GLU A 110 23.68 32.15 31.75
N ALA A 111 22.81 32.05 32.78
CA ALA A 111 22.91 32.81 34.04
C ALA A 111 22.79 31.88 35.28
N PRO A 112 23.83 31.09 35.62
CA PRO A 112 23.76 30.04 36.65
C PRO A 112 23.43 30.53 38.06
N ASN A 113 23.72 31.80 38.38
CA ASN A 113 23.56 32.39 39.71
C ASN A 113 22.27 33.21 39.90
N ASP A 114 21.35 33.17 38.93
CA ASP A 114 20.07 33.90 39.04
C ASP A 114 19.09 33.13 39.93
N GLU A 115 18.89 33.63 41.16
CA GLU A 115 17.97 33.04 42.14
C GLU A 115 16.50 32.98 41.64
N SER A 116 16.12 33.94 40.77
CA SER A 116 14.75 34.00 40.25
C SER A 116 14.48 32.85 39.27
N LEU A 117 15.46 32.53 38.43
CA LEU A 117 15.40 31.39 37.49
C LEU A 117 15.46 30.05 38.22
N GLN A 118 16.27 29.95 39.29
CA GLN A 118 16.30 28.75 40.12
C GLN A 118 14.96 28.45 40.78
N LYS A 119 14.29 29.48 41.34
CA LYS A 119 12.95 29.34 41.93
C LYS A 119 11.92 28.91 40.89
N ARG A 120 11.91 29.53 39.69
CA ARG A 120 11.01 29.14 38.60
C ARG A 120 11.26 27.72 38.13
N LEU A 121 12.51 27.30 38.06
CA LEU A 121 12.83 25.91 37.66
C LEU A 121 12.24 24.90 38.65
N ILE A 122 12.31 25.17 39.96
CA ILE A 122 11.70 24.31 40.99
C ILE A 122 10.18 24.28 40.83
N GLU A 123 9.53 25.46 40.66
CA GLU A 123 8.07 25.49 40.44
C GLU A 123 7.63 24.71 39.18
N TYR A 124 8.38 24.80 38.09
CA TYR A 124 8.09 24.04 36.89
C TYR A 124 8.39 22.55 37.07
N ALA A 125 9.42 22.16 37.83
CA ALA A 125 9.70 20.78 38.17
C ALA A 125 8.55 20.15 38.98
N GLU A 126 8.02 20.87 39.98
CA GLU A 126 6.82 20.42 40.72
C GLU A 126 5.59 20.25 39.82
N LYS A 127 5.38 21.14 38.86
CA LYS A 127 4.32 21.01 37.85
C LYS A 127 4.55 19.85 36.90
N MET A 128 5.81 19.59 36.53
CA MET A 128 6.21 18.41 35.73
C MET A 128 5.88 17.11 36.44
N ASP A 129 6.19 17.05 37.78
CA ASP A 129 5.83 15.90 38.62
C ASP A 129 4.32 15.70 38.71
N ALA A 130 3.56 16.77 38.95
CA ALA A 130 2.09 16.71 39.09
C ALA A 130 1.37 16.27 37.79
N LEU A 131 1.96 16.54 36.64
CA LEU A 131 1.41 16.21 35.31
C LEU A 131 2.01 14.94 34.70
N ASP A 132 2.92 14.23 35.38
CA ASP A 132 3.72 13.11 34.85
C ASP A 132 4.47 13.46 33.54
N ALA A 133 4.89 14.72 33.44
CA ALA A 133 5.42 15.31 32.19
C ALA A 133 6.84 14.82 31.84
N TRP A 134 7.59 14.28 32.79
CA TRP A 134 8.92 13.69 32.57
C TRP A 134 8.86 12.49 31.60
N ASN A 135 7.84 11.67 31.72
CA ASN A 135 7.63 10.53 30.83
C ASN A 135 7.41 10.99 29.38
N VAL A 136 6.72 12.10 29.19
CA VAL A 136 6.48 12.68 27.86
C VAL A 136 7.74 13.23 27.22
N GLU A 137 8.63 13.88 27.98
CA GLU A 137 9.92 14.35 27.47
C GLU A 137 10.82 13.18 27.02
N ILE A 138 10.87 12.13 27.82
CA ILE A 138 11.63 10.91 27.49
C ILE A 138 11.04 10.25 26.24
N GLN A 139 9.71 10.14 26.14
CA GLN A 139 9.03 9.61 24.98
C GLN A 139 9.29 10.46 23.74
N ALA A 140 9.25 11.80 23.86
CA ALA A 140 9.54 12.72 22.77
C ALA A 140 10.94 12.49 22.21
N LYS A 141 11.95 12.42 23.05
CA LYS A 141 13.34 12.12 22.64
C LYS A 141 13.46 10.75 21.98
N SER A 142 12.77 9.75 22.50
CA SER A 142 12.74 8.40 21.92
C SER A 142 12.07 8.40 20.54
N ILE A 143 10.93 9.06 20.38
CA ILE A 143 10.20 9.17 19.10
C ILE A 143 11.07 9.86 18.06
N LEU A 144 11.71 10.99 18.42
CA LEU A 144 12.61 11.73 17.53
C LEU A 144 13.79 10.87 17.07
N SER A 145 14.43 10.17 18.00
CA SER A 145 15.53 9.24 17.69
C SER A 145 15.09 8.14 16.73
N LYS A 146 13.91 7.53 16.97
CA LYS A 146 13.36 6.48 16.10
C LYS A 146 12.99 6.98 14.71
N LEU A 147 12.55 8.22 14.60
CA LEU A 147 12.30 8.89 13.32
C LEU A 147 13.59 9.41 12.64
N GLY A 148 14.77 9.11 13.19
CA GLY A 148 16.06 9.50 12.64
C GLY A 148 16.33 11.00 12.72
N ILE A 149 15.79 11.68 13.74
CA ILE A 149 16.03 13.10 14.05
C ILE A 149 16.96 13.13 15.26
N SER A 150 18.25 13.32 15.00
CA SER A 150 19.30 13.36 16.05
C SER A 150 19.62 14.77 16.53
N ASP A 151 19.49 15.76 15.66
CA ASP A 151 19.82 17.17 15.96
C ASP A 151 18.51 17.94 16.18
N ILE A 152 18.16 18.12 17.45
CA ILE A 152 16.92 18.77 17.88
C ILE A 152 17.04 20.31 17.91
N ASP A 153 18.26 20.84 17.89
CA ASP A 153 18.55 22.28 17.95
C ASP A 153 18.64 22.89 16.53
N ARG A 154 18.63 22.06 15.50
CA ARG A 154 18.69 22.51 14.12
C ARG A 154 17.41 23.24 13.70
N LYS A 155 17.54 24.29 12.89
CA LYS A 155 16.40 25.05 12.36
C LYS A 155 15.63 24.26 11.30
N ILE A 156 14.31 24.39 11.33
CA ILE A 156 13.41 23.69 10.38
C ILE A 156 13.68 24.12 8.93
N GLY A 157 14.03 25.38 8.71
CA GLY A 157 14.36 25.90 7.37
C GLY A 157 15.52 25.17 6.67
N GLU A 158 16.45 24.56 7.44
CA GLU A 158 17.61 23.84 6.93
C GLU A 158 17.33 22.36 6.60
N LEU A 159 16.12 21.88 6.86
CA LEU A 159 15.74 20.47 6.75
C LEU A 159 15.14 20.15 5.39
N SER A 160 15.40 18.93 4.91
CA SER A 160 14.76 18.40 3.71
C SER A 160 13.24 18.19 3.91
N ALA A 161 12.48 18.15 2.82
CA ALA A 161 11.03 17.90 2.88
C ALA A 161 10.69 16.59 3.62
N GLY A 162 11.46 15.52 3.42
CA GLY A 162 11.27 14.26 4.14
C GLY A 162 11.58 14.36 5.64
N GLN A 163 12.57 15.16 6.04
CA GLN A 163 12.85 15.43 7.46
C GLN A 163 11.74 16.25 8.10
N ARG A 164 11.25 17.28 7.42
CA ARG A 164 10.11 18.10 7.88
C ARG A 164 8.86 17.22 8.10
N LYS A 165 8.58 16.29 7.20
CA LYS A 165 7.44 15.36 7.33
C LYS A 165 7.58 14.44 8.54
N ARG A 166 8.79 13.95 8.83
CA ARG A 166 9.08 13.15 10.04
C ARG A 166 8.93 13.96 11.33
N ILE A 167 9.26 15.27 11.31
CA ILE A 167 9.05 16.16 12.47
C ILE A 167 7.56 16.37 12.72
N ALA A 168 6.75 16.62 11.67
CA ALA A 168 5.32 16.73 11.82
C ALA A 168 4.67 15.44 12.36
N LEU A 169 5.17 14.27 11.92
CA LEU A 169 4.75 12.99 12.49
C LEU A 169 5.15 12.91 13.97
N ALA A 170 6.39 13.29 14.34
CA ALA A 170 6.83 13.32 15.73
C ALA A 170 5.92 14.21 16.58
N GLU A 171 5.62 15.41 16.12
CA GLU A 171 4.71 16.34 16.79
C GLU A 171 3.34 15.70 17.05
N ALA A 172 2.72 15.11 16.00
CA ALA A 172 1.43 14.45 16.13
C ALA A 172 1.42 13.27 17.11
N LEU A 173 2.55 12.54 17.23
CA LEU A 173 2.68 11.39 18.13
C LEU A 173 3.01 11.79 19.58
N ILE A 174 3.69 12.93 19.78
CA ILE A 174 4.10 13.39 21.11
C ILE A 174 2.96 14.12 21.81
N GLN A 175 2.15 14.87 21.08
CA GLN A 175 1.07 15.64 21.67
C GLN A 175 -0.08 14.73 22.14
N PRO A 176 -0.57 14.89 23.39
CA PRO A 176 -1.69 14.10 23.89
C PRO A 176 -2.95 14.34 23.08
N ALA A 177 -3.61 13.26 22.62
CA ALA A 177 -4.83 13.34 21.84
C ALA A 177 -5.83 12.25 22.20
N ASP A 178 -7.12 12.59 22.25
CA ASP A 178 -8.23 11.63 22.31
C ASP A 178 -8.48 11.00 20.93
N LEU A 179 -8.23 11.78 19.86
CA LEU A 179 -8.32 11.34 18.46
C LEU A 179 -7.07 11.78 17.72
N LEU A 180 -6.31 10.79 17.27
CA LEU A 180 -5.14 11.00 16.39
C LEU A 180 -5.54 10.75 14.94
N ILE A 181 -5.29 11.71 14.07
CA ILE A 181 -5.57 11.65 12.63
C ILE A 181 -4.25 11.66 11.87
N LEU A 182 -3.99 10.62 11.07
CA LEU A 182 -2.76 10.50 10.30
C LEU A 182 -3.08 10.33 8.80
N ASP A 183 -2.59 11.27 7.97
CA ASP A 183 -2.70 11.20 6.52
C ASP A 183 -1.37 10.77 5.91
N GLU A 184 -1.32 9.53 5.38
CA GLU A 184 -0.17 8.87 4.77
C GLU A 184 1.12 8.93 5.65
N PRO A 185 1.08 8.43 6.90
CA PRO A 185 2.24 8.49 7.80
C PRO A 185 3.38 7.55 7.38
N THR A 186 3.12 6.54 6.57
CA THR A 186 4.11 5.57 6.09
C THR A 186 4.93 6.07 4.91
N ASN A 187 4.51 7.14 4.22
CA ASN A 187 5.22 7.69 3.08
C ASN A 187 6.55 8.33 3.51
N HIS A 188 7.62 8.00 2.79
CA HIS A 188 8.98 8.53 2.99
C HIS A 188 9.67 8.11 4.30
N ILE A 189 9.16 7.08 4.97
CA ILE A 189 9.84 6.43 6.09
C ILE A 189 10.30 5.03 5.72
N ASP A 190 11.38 4.56 6.32
CA ASP A 190 11.96 3.26 6.02
C ASP A 190 11.27 2.11 6.78
N LEU A 191 11.54 0.88 6.36
CA LEU A 191 10.90 -0.33 6.90
C LEU A 191 11.09 -0.50 8.41
N GLU A 192 12.24 -0.11 8.96
CA GLU A 192 12.49 -0.21 10.40
C GLU A 192 11.62 0.79 11.17
N THR A 193 11.52 2.01 10.68
CA THR A 193 10.67 3.05 11.26
C THR A 193 9.18 2.72 11.12
N ILE A 194 8.74 2.16 9.98
CA ILE A 194 7.35 1.69 9.78
C ILE A 194 6.99 0.65 10.84
N LYS A 195 7.86 -0.34 11.04
CA LYS A 195 7.62 -1.39 12.04
C LYS A 195 7.51 -0.85 13.46
N TRP A 196 8.41 0.07 13.82
CA TRP A 196 8.33 0.75 15.09
C TRP A 196 7.00 1.54 15.23
N LEU A 197 6.57 2.23 14.18
CA LEU A 197 5.32 2.99 14.17
C LEU A 197 4.09 2.09 14.34
N GLU A 198 4.08 0.90 13.70
CA GLU A 198 3.04 -0.11 13.91
C GLU A 198 2.93 -0.52 15.39
N ASP A 199 4.07 -0.86 15.99
CA ASP A 199 4.12 -1.27 17.41
C ASP A 199 3.68 -0.12 18.33
N TYR A 200 4.08 1.11 18.05
CA TYR A 200 3.68 2.30 18.80
C TYR A 200 2.17 2.55 18.70
N LEU A 201 1.62 2.61 17.49
CA LEU A 201 0.19 2.86 17.28
C LEU A 201 -0.69 1.70 17.76
N SER A 202 -0.17 0.48 17.77
CA SER A 202 -0.89 -0.66 18.33
C SER A 202 -1.13 -0.54 19.84
N GLN A 203 -0.30 0.22 20.56
CA GLN A 203 -0.39 0.46 22.00
C GLN A 203 -0.98 1.83 22.36
N LEU A 204 -1.30 2.66 21.35
CA LEU A 204 -1.84 3.99 21.57
C LEU A 204 -3.16 3.94 22.34
N LYS A 205 -3.29 4.81 23.35
CA LYS A 205 -4.55 5.07 24.05
C LYS A 205 -5.32 6.14 23.29
N GLY A 206 -6.62 5.94 23.07
CA GLY A 206 -7.48 6.85 22.30
C GLY A 206 -7.83 6.29 20.92
N ALA A 207 -8.58 7.08 20.16
CA ALA A 207 -9.00 6.72 18.81
C ALA A 207 -7.95 7.10 17.77
N LEU A 208 -7.84 6.28 16.73
CA LEU A 208 -6.96 6.50 15.59
C LEU A 208 -7.80 6.55 14.31
N LEU A 209 -7.58 7.56 13.48
CA LEU A 209 -8.11 7.66 12.13
C LEU A 209 -6.93 7.77 11.17
N LEU A 210 -6.77 6.81 10.27
CA LEU A 210 -5.58 6.62 9.46
C LEU A 210 -5.94 6.52 7.98
N VAL A 211 -5.30 7.31 7.13
CA VAL A 211 -5.24 7.08 5.68
C VAL A 211 -3.86 6.55 5.35
N THR A 212 -3.78 5.38 4.74
CA THR A 212 -2.54 4.84 4.17
C THR A 212 -2.83 3.82 3.08
N HIS A 213 -1.86 3.64 2.20
CA HIS A 213 -1.87 2.62 1.15
C HIS A 213 -1.05 1.38 1.52
N ASP A 214 -0.36 1.39 2.65
CA ASP A 214 0.35 0.23 3.19
C ASP A 214 -0.63 -0.80 3.77
N ARG A 215 -0.81 -1.90 3.04
CA ARG A 215 -1.77 -2.96 3.37
C ARG A 215 -1.38 -3.75 4.63
N TYR A 216 -0.08 -4.00 4.85
CA TYR A 216 0.42 -4.64 6.06
C TYR A 216 0.21 -3.77 7.30
N PHE A 217 0.45 -2.47 7.15
CA PHE A 217 0.20 -1.50 8.20
C PHE A 217 -1.28 -1.45 8.59
N LEU A 218 -2.19 -1.36 7.58
CA LEU A 218 -3.63 -1.45 7.82
C LEU A 218 -4.02 -2.75 8.51
N ASN A 219 -3.51 -3.88 8.04
CA ASN A 219 -3.88 -5.19 8.59
C ASN A 219 -3.49 -5.34 10.08
N ARG A 220 -2.41 -4.69 10.49
CA ARG A 220 -1.86 -4.80 11.85
C ARG A 220 -2.39 -3.76 12.82
N VAL A 221 -2.65 -2.54 12.36
CA VAL A 221 -2.97 -1.39 13.23
C VAL A 221 -4.46 -1.16 13.37
N VAL A 222 -5.26 -1.41 12.31
CA VAL A 222 -6.69 -1.04 12.32
C VAL A 222 -7.62 -2.19 12.74
N ASN A 223 -8.74 -1.84 13.35
CA ASN A 223 -9.82 -2.77 13.70
C ASN A 223 -11.11 -2.50 12.93
N ARG A 224 -11.15 -1.43 12.14
CA ARG A 224 -12.28 -1.04 11.31
C ARG A 224 -11.78 -0.33 10.05
N ILE A 225 -12.37 -0.63 8.90
CA ILE A 225 -12.05 0.04 7.64
C ILE A 225 -13.26 0.78 7.12
N ILE A 226 -13.02 1.99 6.63
CA ILE A 226 -14.00 2.83 5.94
C ILE A 226 -13.54 3.01 4.50
N GLU A 227 -14.33 2.54 3.56
CA GLU A 227 -14.09 2.76 2.14
C GLU A 227 -14.91 3.96 1.66
N ILE A 228 -14.24 4.90 1.00
CA ILE A 228 -14.86 6.01 0.28
C ILE A 228 -14.95 5.63 -1.20
N ASP A 229 -16.15 5.33 -1.68
CA ASP A 229 -16.41 4.97 -3.07
C ASP A 229 -17.60 5.75 -3.62
N LYS A 230 -17.38 6.49 -4.71
CA LYS A 230 -18.42 7.26 -5.44
C LYS A 230 -19.29 8.12 -4.53
N GLY A 231 -18.67 8.83 -3.58
CA GLY A 231 -19.35 9.73 -2.65
C GLY A 231 -20.07 9.06 -1.49
N LYS A 232 -19.97 7.75 -1.34
CA LYS A 232 -20.56 6.96 -0.26
C LYS A 232 -19.50 6.41 0.68
N LEU A 233 -19.87 6.18 1.95
CA LEU A 233 -19.05 5.51 2.94
C LEU A 233 -19.55 4.07 3.15
N TYR A 234 -18.63 3.13 3.09
CA TYR A 234 -18.88 1.74 3.47
C TYR A 234 -17.98 1.38 4.65
N SER A 235 -18.57 0.86 5.72
CA SER A 235 -17.87 0.51 6.94
C SER A 235 -17.76 -1.00 7.08
N TYR A 236 -16.55 -1.49 7.39
CA TYR A 236 -16.22 -2.90 7.59
C TYR A 236 -15.54 -3.04 8.95
N ASP A 237 -16.17 -3.77 9.86
CA ASP A 237 -15.61 -4.05 11.18
C ASP A 237 -14.66 -5.24 11.07
N GLY A 238 -13.35 -4.96 11.02
CA GLY A 238 -12.28 -5.93 10.83
C GLY A 238 -11.01 -5.30 10.27
N ASN A 239 -10.02 -6.14 10.00
CA ASN A 239 -8.75 -5.77 9.41
C ASN A 239 -8.83 -5.65 7.87
N PHE A 240 -7.69 -5.40 7.22
CA PHE A 240 -7.64 -5.21 5.77
C PHE A 240 -8.00 -6.48 4.97
N GLU A 241 -7.65 -7.68 5.45
CA GLU A 241 -8.01 -8.94 4.80
C GLU A 241 -9.53 -9.17 4.80
N TYR A 242 -10.17 -8.92 5.95
CA TYR A 242 -11.63 -8.98 6.05
C TYR A 242 -12.33 -7.98 5.14
N PHE A 243 -11.78 -6.76 5.05
CA PHE A 243 -12.28 -5.74 4.11
C PHE A 243 -12.24 -6.23 2.66
N LEU A 244 -11.10 -6.81 2.20
CA LEU A 244 -10.96 -7.33 0.83
C LEU A 244 -11.99 -8.41 0.54
N GLU A 245 -12.16 -9.38 1.44
CA GLU A 245 -13.17 -10.44 1.29
C GLU A 245 -14.58 -9.87 1.11
N LYS A 246 -14.96 -8.94 1.98
CA LYS A 246 -16.31 -8.32 1.94
C LYS A 246 -16.50 -7.40 0.76
N LYS A 247 -15.47 -6.67 0.34
CA LYS A 247 -15.50 -5.84 -0.86
C LYS A 247 -15.73 -6.69 -2.10
N THR A 248 -14.95 -7.75 -2.30
CA THR A 248 -15.11 -8.68 -3.43
C THR A 248 -16.53 -9.24 -3.50
N LEU A 249 -17.06 -9.72 -2.38
CA LEU A 249 -18.43 -10.24 -2.31
C LEU A 249 -19.49 -9.17 -2.64
N ARG A 250 -19.27 -7.90 -2.20
CA ARG A 250 -20.14 -6.78 -2.54
C ARG A 250 -20.11 -6.49 -4.05
N GLU A 251 -18.93 -6.44 -4.64
CA GLU A 251 -18.74 -6.17 -6.07
C GLU A 251 -19.35 -7.28 -6.94
N GLU A 252 -19.14 -8.54 -6.62
CA GLU A 252 -19.78 -9.69 -7.28
C GLU A 252 -21.31 -9.62 -7.20
N THR A 253 -21.84 -9.26 -6.03
CA THR A 253 -23.27 -9.09 -5.84
C THR A 253 -23.82 -7.94 -6.69
N GLN A 254 -23.11 -6.81 -6.72
CA GLN A 254 -23.50 -5.66 -7.55
C GLN A 254 -23.45 -5.99 -9.04
N THR A 255 -22.39 -6.66 -9.49
CA THR A 255 -22.26 -7.11 -10.90
C THR A 255 -23.40 -8.03 -11.28
N SER A 256 -23.74 -9.02 -10.45
CA SER A 256 -24.87 -9.93 -10.68
C SER A 256 -26.22 -9.18 -10.76
N ILE A 257 -26.42 -8.18 -9.90
CA ILE A 257 -27.63 -7.34 -9.93
C ILE A 257 -27.68 -6.49 -11.21
N GLU A 258 -26.55 -5.91 -11.62
CA GLU A 258 -26.47 -5.11 -12.84
C GLU A 258 -26.65 -5.95 -14.10
N GLU A 259 -26.10 -7.16 -14.16
CA GLU A 259 -26.38 -8.10 -15.25
C GLU A 259 -27.85 -8.48 -15.34
N LYS A 260 -28.49 -8.79 -14.22
CA LYS A 260 -29.93 -9.05 -14.17
C LYS A 260 -30.75 -7.86 -14.65
N ARG A 261 -30.37 -6.65 -14.22
CA ARG A 261 -30.98 -5.38 -14.67
C ARG A 261 -30.76 -5.16 -16.17
N ARG A 262 -29.55 -5.42 -16.67
CA ARG A 262 -29.22 -5.33 -18.10
C ARG A 262 -30.06 -6.29 -18.94
N ARG A 263 -30.17 -7.56 -18.53
CA ARG A 263 -31.01 -8.56 -19.20
C ARG A 263 -32.47 -8.13 -19.21
N LEU A 264 -32.98 -7.65 -18.07
CA LEU A 264 -34.35 -7.13 -17.96
C LEU A 264 -34.57 -5.95 -18.92
N TYR A 265 -33.65 -4.98 -18.94
CA TYR A 265 -33.72 -3.82 -19.83
C TYR A 265 -33.71 -4.22 -21.32
N ILE A 266 -32.83 -5.15 -21.73
CA ILE A 266 -32.77 -5.66 -23.11
C ILE A 266 -34.09 -6.32 -23.48
N ASN A 267 -34.68 -7.12 -22.59
CA ASN A 267 -35.95 -7.78 -22.80
C ASN A 267 -37.12 -6.77 -22.92
N GLU A 268 -37.14 -5.74 -22.07
CA GLU A 268 -38.14 -4.67 -22.14
C GLU A 268 -37.97 -3.81 -23.40
N LEU A 269 -36.72 -3.49 -23.79
CA LEU A 269 -36.41 -2.80 -25.04
C LEU A 269 -36.88 -3.57 -26.27
N ALA A 270 -36.61 -4.89 -26.31
CA ALA A 270 -37.05 -5.76 -27.39
C ALA A 270 -38.57 -5.83 -27.47
N TRP A 271 -39.26 -5.84 -26.32
CA TRP A 271 -40.73 -5.81 -26.27
C TRP A 271 -41.31 -4.48 -26.78
N ILE A 272 -40.72 -3.33 -26.40
CA ILE A 272 -41.14 -2.01 -26.90
C ILE A 272 -40.92 -1.90 -28.41
N ARG A 273 -39.77 -2.35 -28.93
CA ARG A 273 -39.46 -2.34 -30.40
C ARG A 273 -40.41 -3.17 -31.25
N ARG A 274 -41.05 -4.20 -30.66
CA ARG A 274 -42.07 -5.00 -31.35
C ARG A 274 -43.44 -4.32 -31.46
N GLY A 275 -43.54 -3.02 -31.17
CA GLY A 275 -44.73 -2.20 -31.39
C GLY A 275 -45.79 -2.35 -30.29
N ALA A 276 -45.37 -2.35 -29.01
CA ALA A 276 -46.29 -2.38 -27.87
C ALA A 276 -47.28 -1.20 -27.92
N ARG A 277 -48.53 -1.48 -28.21
CA ARG A 277 -49.61 -0.48 -28.21
C ARG A 277 -50.11 -0.27 -26.78
N ALA A 278 -49.96 0.94 -26.20
CA ALA A 278 -50.34 1.27 -24.83
C ALA A 278 -51.86 1.36 -24.64
N ARG A 279 -52.58 0.25 -24.88
CA ARG A 279 -54.05 0.20 -24.77
C ARG A 279 -54.57 -0.23 -23.40
N THR A 280 -53.75 -0.84 -22.55
CA THR A 280 -54.15 -1.31 -21.22
C THR A 280 -53.34 -0.70 -20.08
N THR A 281 -53.91 -0.62 -18.87
CA THR A 281 -53.25 -0.07 -17.67
C THR A 281 -51.95 -0.79 -17.33
N LYS A 282 -51.89 -2.14 -17.53
CA LYS A 282 -50.68 -2.97 -17.32
C LYS A 282 -49.58 -2.60 -18.30
N GLN A 283 -49.90 -2.27 -19.54
CA GLN A 283 -48.91 -1.84 -20.55
C GLN A 283 -48.36 -0.43 -20.27
N LYS A 284 -49.20 0.49 -19.80
CA LYS A 284 -48.75 1.82 -19.38
C LYS A 284 -47.78 1.76 -18.21
N ALA A 285 -48.05 0.94 -17.18
CA ALA A 285 -47.16 0.73 -16.04
C ALA A 285 -45.83 0.08 -16.45
N ARG A 286 -45.81 -0.78 -17.46
CA ARG A 286 -44.60 -1.41 -17.98
C ARG A 286 -43.74 -0.41 -18.77
N ILE A 287 -44.35 0.47 -19.56
CA ILE A 287 -43.64 1.56 -20.27
C ILE A 287 -43.05 2.55 -19.26
N ALA A 288 -43.80 2.96 -18.25
CA ALA A 288 -43.30 3.88 -17.20
C ALA A 288 -42.10 3.28 -16.47
N ARG A 289 -42.13 1.98 -16.12
CA ARG A 289 -40.99 1.28 -15.51
C ARG A 289 -39.76 1.22 -16.44
N PHE A 290 -39.97 1.06 -17.75
CA PHE A 290 -38.88 1.11 -18.73
C PHE A 290 -38.27 2.50 -18.84
N GLU A 291 -39.07 3.57 -18.81
CA GLU A 291 -38.59 4.97 -18.82
C GLU A 291 -37.78 5.28 -17.55
N GLU A 292 -38.23 4.79 -16.39
CA GLU A 292 -37.50 4.87 -15.13
C GLU A 292 -36.13 4.13 -15.21
N MET A 293 -36.11 2.91 -15.75
CA MET A 293 -34.86 2.15 -15.98
C MET A 293 -33.93 2.82 -16.99
N LYS A 294 -34.48 3.50 -18.01
CA LYS A 294 -33.70 4.28 -18.99
C LYS A 294 -33.08 5.50 -18.35
N GLY A 295 -33.80 6.23 -17.50
CA GLY A 295 -33.29 7.37 -16.74
C GLY A 295 -32.16 6.99 -15.77
N ALA A 296 -32.31 5.86 -15.08
CA ALA A 296 -31.30 5.35 -14.14
C ALA A 296 -30.00 4.84 -14.84
N ARG A 297 -30.02 4.64 -16.16
CA ARG A 297 -28.87 4.17 -16.95
C ARG A 297 -28.05 5.29 -17.57
N ALA A 298 -28.55 6.50 -17.65
CA ALA A 298 -27.91 7.63 -18.31
C ALA A 298 -26.60 8.12 -17.64
N GLY A 299 -26.17 7.49 -16.53
CA GLY A 299 -24.94 7.82 -15.81
C GLY A 299 -24.03 6.64 -15.49
N LYS A 300 -24.27 5.43 -16.03
CA LYS A 300 -23.43 4.26 -15.69
C LYS A 300 -22.73 3.68 -16.91
N GLU A 301 -21.43 3.82 -16.92
CA GLU A 301 -20.54 3.17 -17.88
C GLU A 301 -20.48 1.65 -17.67
N ILE A 302 -20.24 0.96 -18.78
CA ILE A 302 -20.16 -0.51 -18.89
C ILE A 302 -18.86 -0.95 -18.22
N ALA A 303 -18.93 -1.80 -17.20
CA ALA A 303 -17.76 -2.51 -16.69
C ALA A 303 -17.11 -3.29 -17.85
N MET A 304 -15.88 -2.95 -18.18
CA MET A 304 -15.08 -3.66 -19.17
C MET A 304 -14.71 -5.04 -18.64
N GLU A 305 -14.79 -6.05 -19.51
CA GLU A 305 -14.22 -7.37 -19.27
C GLU A 305 -12.74 -7.23 -18.91
N GLN A 306 -12.31 -7.93 -17.88
CA GLN A 306 -10.89 -8.07 -17.51
C GLN A 306 -10.14 -8.72 -18.67
N LEU A 307 -9.53 -7.90 -19.51
CA LEU A 307 -8.59 -8.37 -20.52
C LEU A 307 -7.24 -8.58 -19.81
N GLU A 308 -6.77 -9.81 -19.74
CA GLU A 308 -5.40 -10.14 -19.29
C GLU A 308 -4.36 -9.26 -20.01
N LEU A 309 -3.33 -8.83 -19.29
CA LEU A 309 -2.22 -8.01 -19.79
C LEU A 309 -0.97 -8.84 -20.15
N PRO A 310 -0.97 -9.68 -21.16
CA PRO A 310 0.27 -10.23 -21.65
C PRO A 310 0.89 -9.25 -22.65
N VAL A 311 1.82 -8.41 -22.22
CA VAL A 311 2.57 -7.51 -23.10
C VAL A 311 3.54 -8.31 -23.98
N ALA A 312 3.60 -7.99 -25.28
CA ALA A 312 4.50 -8.67 -26.21
C ALA A 312 5.96 -8.51 -25.78
N TYR A 313 6.63 -9.61 -25.54
CA TYR A 313 7.98 -9.71 -25.07
C TYR A 313 9.00 -9.38 -26.18
N ARG A 314 9.97 -8.52 -25.88
CA ARG A 314 11.16 -8.34 -26.69
C ARG A 314 12.27 -9.23 -26.13
N ARG A 315 12.76 -10.17 -26.95
CA ARG A 315 13.74 -11.18 -26.53
C ARG A 315 14.97 -10.52 -25.88
N LEU A 316 15.25 -10.88 -24.61
CA LEU A 316 16.47 -10.54 -23.90
C LEU A 316 17.57 -11.54 -24.20
N GLY A 317 18.80 -11.06 -24.38
CA GLY A 317 19.99 -11.90 -24.39
C GLY A 317 20.27 -12.48 -23.00
N LYS A 318 21.18 -13.45 -22.92
CA LYS A 318 21.58 -14.05 -21.63
C LYS A 318 22.25 -13.04 -20.67
N LYS A 319 22.82 -11.96 -21.19
CA LYS A 319 23.47 -10.89 -20.45
C LYS A 319 22.54 -9.70 -20.39
N VAL A 320 22.10 -9.34 -19.18
CA VAL A 320 21.27 -8.16 -18.95
C VAL A 320 22.13 -7.02 -18.41
N VAL A 321 22.56 -7.10 -17.15
CA VAL A 321 23.48 -6.15 -16.53
C VAL A 321 24.43 -6.91 -15.64
N GLU A 322 25.74 -6.62 -15.75
CA GLU A 322 26.76 -7.19 -14.89
C GLU A 322 27.56 -6.06 -14.24
N PHE A 323 27.70 -6.13 -12.93
CA PHE A 323 28.54 -5.27 -12.11
C PHE A 323 29.77 -6.06 -11.68
N ASP A 324 30.95 -5.50 -11.88
CA ASP A 324 32.21 -6.09 -11.43
C ASP A 324 32.97 -5.11 -10.52
N ASN A 325 33.00 -5.42 -9.21
CA ASN A 325 33.70 -4.66 -8.17
C ASN A 325 33.37 -3.14 -8.16
N VAL A 326 32.11 -2.80 -8.41
CA VAL A 326 31.64 -1.42 -8.53
C VAL A 326 31.64 -0.72 -7.18
N SER A 327 32.19 0.49 -7.15
CA SER A 327 32.14 1.37 -5.98
C SER A 327 31.73 2.77 -6.41
N LYS A 328 30.94 3.45 -5.56
CA LYS A 328 30.46 4.81 -5.77
C LYS A 328 30.47 5.60 -4.47
N SER A 329 30.99 6.84 -4.53
CA SER A 329 31.06 7.76 -3.40
C SER A 329 30.57 9.15 -3.82
N PHE A 330 30.01 9.91 -2.88
CA PHE A 330 29.64 11.31 -3.03
C PHE A 330 30.17 12.09 -1.82
N ASP A 331 30.83 13.20 -2.07
CA ASP A 331 31.36 14.10 -1.04
C ASP A 331 32.17 13.39 0.07
N GLY A 332 32.93 12.35 -0.32
CA GLY A 332 33.74 11.54 0.60
C GLY A 332 32.98 10.41 1.33
N LEU A 333 31.65 10.34 1.19
CA LEU A 333 30.85 9.24 1.73
C LEU A 333 30.72 8.12 0.69
N THR A 334 31.16 6.92 1.07
CA THR A 334 31.03 5.74 0.20
C THR A 334 29.64 5.16 0.31
N VAL A 335 28.86 5.26 -0.77
CA VAL A 335 27.46 4.79 -0.85
C VAL A 335 27.37 3.34 -1.30
N ILE A 336 28.27 2.92 -2.19
CA ILE A 336 28.36 1.53 -2.67
C ILE A 336 29.83 1.11 -2.66
N LYS A 337 30.15 -0.05 -2.08
CA LYS A 337 31.52 -0.54 -1.90
C LYS A 337 31.67 -1.96 -2.45
N ASN A 338 32.57 -2.10 -3.45
CA ASN A 338 32.95 -3.41 -4.04
C ASN A 338 31.76 -4.31 -4.37
N PHE A 339 30.75 -3.76 -5.02
CA PHE A 339 29.54 -4.48 -5.37
C PHE A 339 29.68 -5.23 -6.69
N SER A 340 29.35 -6.51 -6.68
CA SER A 340 29.34 -7.35 -7.89
C SER A 340 28.06 -8.16 -7.93
N ILE A 341 27.32 -8.06 -9.04
CA ILE A 341 26.12 -8.84 -9.31
C ILE A 341 25.96 -9.07 -10.81
N LYS A 342 25.32 -10.18 -11.13
CA LYS A 342 24.88 -10.49 -12.48
C LYS A 342 23.36 -10.62 -12.49
N ILE A 343 22.71 -9.73 -13.23
CA ILE A 343 21.26 -9.69 -13.39
C ILE A 343 20.88 -10.54 -14.61
N SER A 344 19.98 -11.49 -14.40
CA SER A 344 19.45 -12.41 -15.40
C SER A 344 18.13 -11.90 -15.99
N PRO A 345 17.68 -12.40 -17.15
CA PRO A 345 16.49 -11.90 -17.85
C PRO A 345 15.17 -12.00 -17.07
N THR A 346 15.09 -12.91 -16.10
CA THR A 346 13.88 -13.19 -15.31
C THR A 346 14.01 -12.78 -13.86
N ASP A 347 15.10 -12.12 -13.49
CA ASP A 347 15.33 -11.75 -12.09
C ASP A 347 14.34 -10.68 -11.64
N ARG A 348 13.79 -10.86 -10.44
CA ARG A 348 12.89 -9.95 -9.76
C ARG A 348 13.52 -9.59 -8.41
N ILE A 349 14.12 -8.39 -8.36
CA ILE A 349 15.00 -7.99 -7.26
C ILE A 349 14.39 -6.81 -6.52
N ALA A 350 14.13 -6.99 -5.22
CA ALA A 350 13.84 -5.90 -4.29
C ALA A 350 15.14 -5.21 -3.85
N ILE A 351 15.12 -3.89 -3.75
CA ILE A 351 16.19 -3.08 -3.18
C ILE A 351 15.64 -2.39 -1.94
N VAL A 352 16.16 -2.74 -0.77
CA VAL A 352 15.72 -2.20 0.52
C VAL A 352 16.88 -1.58 1.28
N GLY A 353 16.57 -0.79 2.30
CA GLY A 353 17.57 -0.16 3.18
C GLY A 353 17.10 1.18 3.71
N PRO A 354 17.79 1.77 4.67
CA PRO A 354 17.46 3.07 5.25
C PRO A 354 17.36 4.17 4.20
N ASN A 355 16.64 5.24 4.54
CA ASN A 355 16.59 6.41 3.69
C ASN A 355 17.99 7.05 3.56
N GLY A 356 18.38 7.38 2.33
CA GLY A 356 19.72 7.89 2.03
C GLY A 356 20.82 6.84 1.93
N ALA A 357 20.53 5.54 2.10
CA ALA A 357 21.52 4.46 1.99
C ALA A 357 22.07 4.24 0.57
N GLY A 358 21.42 4.80 -0.47
CA GLY A 358 21.90 4.69 -1.85
C GLY A 358 21.05 3.81 -2.76
N LYS A 359 19.80 3.50 -2.42
CA LYS A 359 18.87 2.73 -3.25
C LYS A 359 18.74 3.33 -4.66
N THR A 360 18.40 4.61 -4.76
CA THR A 360 18.31 5.36 -6.01
C THR A 360 19.64 5.41 -6.76
N VAL A 361 20.77 5.50 -6.03
CA VAL A 361 22.11 5.49 -6.63
C VAL A 361 22.37 4.14 -7.32
N LEU A 362 21.99 3.03 -6.69
CA LEU A 362 22.11 1.70 -7.30
C LEU A 362 21.26 1.58 -8.57
N LEU A 363 20.01 2.05 -8.55
CA LEU A 363 19.15 2.07 -9.74
C LEU A 363 19.72 2.97 -10.86
N ASN A 364 20.27 4.13 -10.52
CA ASN A 364 20.91 5.05 -11.48
C ASN A 364 22.16 4.44 -12.13
N LEU A 365 22.94 3.65 -11.38
CA LEU A 365 24.06 2.89 -11.93
C LEU A 365 23.58 1.80 -12.90
N VAL A 366 22.50 1.08 -12.58
CA VAL A 366 21.87 0.09 -13.48
C VAL A 366 21.35 0.76 -14.74
N ALA A 367 20.72 1.95 -14.60
CA ALA A 367 20.20 2.72 -15.74
C ALA A 367 21.30 3.36 -16.60
N GLY A 368 22.56 3.37 -16.14
CA GLY A 368 23.66 4.05 -16.83
C GLY A 368 23.59 5.58 -16.75
N LEU A 369 22.78 6.14 -15.84
CA LEU A 369 22.65 7.60 -15.63
C LEU A 369 23.85 8.19 -14.89
N ILE A 370 24.53 7.40 -14.07
CA ILE A 370 25.77 7.77 -13.37
C ILE A 370 26.82 6.71 -13.61
N ALA A 371 28.08 7.15 -13.73
CA ALA A 371 29.22 6.25 -13.86
C ALA A 371 29.75 5.81 -12.48
N PRO A 372 30.28 4.59 -12.35
CA PRO A 372 30.96 4.14 -11.15
C PRO A 372 32.30 4.88 -10.99
N ASP A 373 32.79 5.01 -9.73
CA ASP A 373 34.12 5.57 -9.45
C ASP A 373 35.21 4.49 -9.58
N LYS A 374 34.85 3.20 -9.32
CA LYS A 374 35.70 2.03 -9.51
C LYS A 374 34.87 0.86 -9.98
N GLY A 375 35.51 -0.07 -10.70
CA GLY A 375 34.85 -1.23 -11.28
C GLY A 375 34.17 -0.93 -12.59
N ASP A 376 33.55 -1.94 -13.18
CA ASP A 376 32.93 -1.86 -14.50
C ASP A 376 31.47 -2.31 -14.45
N ILE A 377 30.63 -1.63 -15.27
CA ILE A 377 29.23 -2.01 -15.48
C ILE A 377 29.06 -2.33 -16.96
N SER A 378 28.58 -3.51 -17.26
CA SER A 378 28.32 -3.90 -18.65
C SER A 378 26.83 -4.23 -18.85
N ILE A 379 26.21 -3.53 -19.80
CA ILE A 379 24.80 -3.68 -20.17
C ILE A 379 24.72 -4.41 -21.51
N GLY A 380 23.80 -5.37 -21.62
CA GLY A 380 23.61 -6.15 -22.86
C GLY A 380 23.03 -5.29 -23.99
N GLU A 381 23.47 -5.52 -25.25
CA GLU A 381 23.04 -4.74 -26.41
C GLU A 381 21.52 -4.77 -26.68
N THR A 382 20.84 -5.84 -26.27
CA THR A 382 19.39 -6.01 -26.46
C THR A 382 18.56 -5.42 -25.33
N VAL A 383 19.19 -4.86 -24.31
CA VAL A 383 18.53 -4.30 -23.12
C VAL A 383 17.84 -2.99 -23.47
N LYS A 384 16.57 -2.91 -23.12
CA LYS A 384 15.77 -1.68 -23.15
C LYS A 384 15.23 -1.42 -21.76
N ILE A 385 15.86 -0.48 -21.07
CA ILE A 385 15.48 -0.08 -19.72
C ILE A 385 14.36 0.94 -19.81
N ALA A 386 13.29 0.74 -19.02
CA ALA A 386 12.39 1.80 -18.64
C ALA A 386 12.54 2.06 -17.14
N TYR A 387 12.62 3.31 -16.77
CA TYR A 387 12.90 3.73 -15.41
C TYR A 387 11.81 4.67 -14.89
N TYR A 388 11.07 4.20 -13.88
CA TYR A 388 10.16 5.03 -13.11
C TYR A 388 10.92 5.65 -11.94
N GLN A 389 11.15 6.97 -11.99
CA GLN A 389 11.90 7.73 -10.98
C GLN A 389 10.95 8.43 -10.02
N GLN A 390 11.39 8.63 -8.77
CA GLN A 390 10.64 9.32 -7.74
C GLN A 390 10.38 10.80 -8.08
N ASN A 391 11.33 11.49 -8.70
CA ASN A 391 11.23 12.89 -9.12
C ASN A 391 11.09 12.95 -10.63
N ASN A 392 9.89 13.24 -11.12
CA ASN A 392 9.60 13.49 -12.53
C ASN A 392 8.87 14.83 -12.66
N GLU A 393 9.63 15.91 -12.64
CA GLU A 393 9.10 17.28 -12.79
C GLU A 393 8.86 17.70 -14.27
N ASP A 394 9.34 16.94 -15.24
CA ASP A 394 9.38 17.33 -16.66
C ASP A 394 8.13 16.94 -17.47
N MET A 395 6.95 16.88 -16.85
CA MET A 395 5.73 16.71 -17.62
C MET A 395 5.31 18.03 -18.25
N ASP A 396 5.13 18.04 -19.58
CA ASP A 396 4.53 19.18 -20.26
C ASP A 396 3.07 19.35 -19.84
N ASN A 397 2.84 20.31 -18.97
CA ASN A 397 1.52 20.62 -18.42
C ASN A 397 0.53 21.15 -19.47
N SER A 398 0.99 21.50 -20.68
CA SER A 398 0.17 22.09 -21.76
C SER A 398 -0.49 21.05 -22.67
N ILE A 399 -0.12 19.78 -22.59
CA ILE A 399 -0.66 18.69 -23.41
C ILE A 399 -1.76 17.91 -22.69
N ARG A 400 -2.58 17.17 -23.44
CA ARG A 400 -3.60 16.28 -22.91
C ARG A 400 -3.00 14.94 -22.50
N MET A 401 -3.63 14.26 -21.53
CA MET A 401 -3.17 12.95 -21.06
C MET A 401 -3.03 11.92 -22.18
N ILE A 402 -4.03 11.81 -23.04
CA ILE A 402 -4.02 10.84 -24.15
C ILE A 402 -2.87 11.12 -25.13
N ASP A 403 -2.57 12.40 -25.40
CA ASP A 403 -1.51 12.79 -26.30
C ASP A 403 -0.15 12.53 -25.69
N TYR A 404 0.00 12.69 -24.37
CA TYR A 404 1.22 12.37 -23.63
C TYR A 404 1.60 10.88 -23.72
N ILE A 405 0.62 9.99 -23.61
CA ILE A 405 0.85 8.55 -23.78
C ILE A 405 1.13 8.21 -25.24
N LYS A 406 0.41 8.80 -26.19
CA LYS A 406 0.61 8.58 -27.62
C LYS A 406 1.99 8.99 -28.14
N GLN A 407 2.65 9.98 -27.51
CA GLN A 407 4.05 10.33 -27.83
C GLN A 407 4.99 9.14 -27.65
N THR A 408 4.71 8.23 -26.72
CA THR A 408 5.51 7.03 -26.45
C THR A 408 5.11 5.87 -27.35
N ALA A 409 3.83 5.56 -27.40
CA ALA A 409 3.27 4.52 -28.26
C ALA A 409 1.76 4.71 -28.42
N GLU A 410 1.26 4.60 -29.65
CA GLU A 410 -0.18 4.62 -29.91
C GLU A 410 -0.83 3.27 -29.53
N TYR A 411 -0.08 2.18 -29.74
CA TYR A 411 -0.52 0.81 -29.46
C TYR A 411 0.61 -0.05 -28.91
N VAL A 412 0.29 -0.93 -27.99
CA VAL A 412 1.18 -1.99 -27.48
C VAL A 412 0.58 -3.34 -27.84
N LYS A 413 1.36 -4.20 -28.51
CA LYS A 413 0.94 -5.59 -28.76
C LYS A 413 1.14 -6.42 -27.50
N THR A 414 0.18 -7.25 -27.19
CA THR A 414 0.27 -8.25 -26.12
C THR A 414 0.94 -9.53 -26.64
N SER A 415 1.43 -10.40 -25.73
CA SER A 415 2.01 -11.70 -26.10
C SER A 415 0.97 -12.63 -26.75
N SER A 416 -0.32 -12.46 -26.44
CA SER A 416 -1.46 -13.15 -27.04
C SER A 416 -1.87 -12.58 -28.41
N GLY A 417 -1.15 -11.56 -28.93
CA GLY A 417 -1.41 -10.93 -30.22
C GLY A 417 -2.46 -9.82 -30.22
N TYR A 418 -3.11 -9.55 -29.10
CA TYR A 418 -4.03 -8.41 -28.97
C TYR A 418 -3.25 -7.09 -28.94
N THR A 419 -3.93 -6.01 -29.30
CA THR A 419 -3.36 -4.68 -29.30
C THR A 419 -4.06 -3.82 -28.25
N ILE A 420 -3.30 -3.28 -27.30
CA ILE A 420 -3.80 -2.34 -26.30
C ILE A 420 -3.52 -0.93 -26.80
N SER A 421 -4.57 -0.12 -26.91
CA SER A 421 -4.44 1.29 -27.28
C SER A 421 -4.03 2.15 -26.08
N ALA A 422 -3.52 3.36 -26.34
CA ALA A 422 -3.24 4.35 -25.30
C ALA A 422 -4.47 4.65 -24.42
N SER A 423 -5.68 4.70 -25.01
CA SER A 423 -6.93 4.90 -24.27
C SER A 423 -7.23 3.74 -23.32
N GLN A 424 -7.10 2.50 -23.80
CA GLN A 424 -7.30 1.31 -22.96
C GLN A 424 -6.28 1.21 -21.83
N MET A 425 -5.03 1.62 -22.06
CA MET A 425 -4.02 1.69 -21.00
C MET A 425 -4.43 2.71 -19.93
N LEU A 426 -4.87 3.90 -20.34
CA LEU A 426 -5.36 4.93 -19.42
C LEU A 426 -6.58 4.46 -18.61
N GLU A 427 -7.53 3.77 -19.25
CA GLU A 427 -8.69 3.20 -18.56
C GLU A 427 -8.28 2.19 -17.48
N ARG A 428 -7.29 1.33 -17.77
CA ARG A 428 -6.74 0.40 -16.78
C ARG A 428 -6.09 1.10 -15.60
N PHE A 429 -5.41 2.23 -15.86
CA PHE A 429 -4.87 3.09 -14.82
C PHE A 429 -5.93 4.03 -14.22
N LEU A 430 -7.21 3.65 -14.30
CA LEU A 430 -8.34 4.33 -13.66
C LEU A 430 -8.57 5.77 -14.14
N PHE A 431 -8.27 6.06 -15.40
CA PHE A 431 -8.62 7.31 -16.06
C PHE A 431 -9.82 7.10 -16.98
N ASP A 432 -10.97 7.67 -16.60
CA ASP A 432 -12.20 7.59 -17.38
C ASP A 432 -12.03 8.25 -18.75
N GLY A 433 -12.79 7.78 -19.75
CA GLY A 433 -12.72 8.28 -21.12
C GLY A 433 -12.89 9.80 -21.23
N SER A 434 -13.71 10.41 -20.37
CA SER A 434 -13.88 11.87 -20.26
C SER A 434 -12.63 12.58 -19.73
N GLN A 435 -11.93 11.97 -18.78
CA GLN A 435 -10.71 12.52 -18.18
C GLN A 435 -9.51 12.47 -19.12
N GLN A 436 -9.43 11.48 -20.02
CA GLN A 436 -8.30 11.28 -20.93
C GLN A 436 -8.00 12.48 -21.83
N HIS A 437 -8.99 13.32 -22.08
CA HIS A 437 -8.86 14.54 -22.88
C HIS A 437 -8.51 15.79 -22.03
N SER A 438 -8.40 15.65 -20.72
CA SER A 438 -8.01 16.75 -19.82
C SER A 438 -6.51 17.06 -19.95
N PHE A 439 -6.15 18.32 -19.68
CA PHE A 439 -4.76 18.75 -19.66
C PHE A 439 -4.04 18.25 -18.40
N ILE A 440 -2.76 17.94 -18.53
CA ILE A 440 -1.92 17.44 -17.41
C ILE A 440 -1.86 18.42 -16.25
N LYS A 441 -1.93 19.74 -16.50
CA LYS A 441 -1.96 20.77 -15.44
C LYS A 441 -3.11 20.63 -14.45
N ASN A 442 -4.23 20.01 -14.88
CA ASN A 442 -5.43 19.86 -14.06
C ASN A 442 -5.40 18.60 -13.18
N LEU A 443 -4.35 17.77 -13.30
CA LEU A 443 -4.20 16.53 -12.56
C LEU A 443 -3.61 16.78 -11.17
N SER A 444 -4.10 16.04 -10.20
CA SER A 444 -3.48 15.92 -8.88
C SER A 444 -2.10 15.24 -8.97
N GLY A 445 -1.28 15.37 -7.93
CA GLY A 445 0.03 14.74 -7.86
C GLY A 445 -0.03 13.22 -8.06
N GLY A 446 -0.97 12.53 -7.42
CA GLY A 446 -1.16 11.09 -7.57
C GLY A 446 -1.62 10.69 -8.98
N GLU A 447 -2.50 11.48 -9.62
CA GLU A 447 -2.91 11.25 -11.01
C GLU A 447 -1.74 11.45 -11.99
N LYS A 448 -0.88 12.45 -11.78
CA LYS A 448 0.33 12.63 -12.59
C LYS A 448 1.27 11.43 -12.48
N ARG A 449 1.45 10.88 -11.27
CA ARG A 449 2.27 9.67 -11.05
C ARG A 449 1.69 8.45 -11.73
N ARG A 450 0.38 8.25 -11.67
CA ARG A 450 -0.31 7.17 -12.41
C ARG A 450 -0.11 7.29 -13.92
N LEU A 451 -0.25 8.51 -14.45
CA LEU A 451 -0.05 8.80 -15.88
C LEU A 451 1.39 8.49 -16.31
N LEU A 452 2.37 8.87 -15.50
CA LEU A 452 3.78 8.57 -15.76
C LEU A 452 4.05 7.07 -15.75
N LEU A 453 3.50 6.36 -14.76
CA LEU A 453 3.65 4.90 -14.69
C LEU A 453 3.06 4.24 -15.94
N ALA A 454 1.86 4.63 -16.36
CA ALA A 454 1.25 4.14 -17.60
C ALA A 454 2.15 4.39 -18.82
N LYS A 455 2.80 5.57 -18.92
CA LYS A 455 3.74 5.91 -19.98
C LYS A 455 4.96 4.98 -19.98
N VAL A 456 5.60 4.80 -18.81
CA VAL A 456 6.79 3.94 -18.64
C VAL A 456 6.49 2.50 -19.10
N LEU A 457 5.31 1.98 -18.75
CA LEU A 457 4.90 0.64 -19.15
C LEU A 457 4.58 0.53 -20.66
N MET A 458 4.14 1.63 -21.29
CA MET A 458 3.92 1.69 -22.75
C MET A 458 5.21 1.69 -23.58
N GLU A 459 6.38 1.94 -22.98
CA GLU A 459 7.68 1.94 -23.68
C GLU A 459 8.14 0.56 -24.17
N LYS A 460 7.45 -0.51 -23.79
CA LYS A 460 7.81 -1.91 -24.09
C LYS A 460 9.23 -2.24 -23.60
N PRO A 461 9.54 -2.03 -22.32
CA PRO A 461 10.83 -2.38 -21.78
C PRO A 461 10.99 -3.90 -21.70
N ASN A 462 12.27 -4.34 -21.57
CA ASN A 462 12.61 -5.69 -21.17
C ASN A 462 13.42 -5.71 -19.86
N VAL A 463 13.75 -4.52 -19.34
CA VAL A 463 14.24 -4.30 -17.98
C VAL A 463 13.46 -3.12 -17.38
N LEU A 464 12.83 -3.34 -16.26
CA LEU A 464 12.02 -2.33 -15.57
C LEU A 464 12.68 -1.94 -14.25
N LEU A 465 12.96 -0.66 -14.08
CA LEU A 465 13.46 -0.09 -12.85
C LEU A 465 12.36 0.76 -12.21
N LEU A 466 12.04 0.49 -10.96
CA LEU A 466 11.01 1.18 -10.21
C LEU A 466 11.61 1.75 -8.92
N ASP A 467 11.65 3.08 -8.79
CA ASP A 467 12.13 3.77 -7.60
C ASP A 467 10.95 4.36 -6.82
N GLU A 468 10.65 3.74 -5.69
CA GLU A 468 9.52 4.06 -4.80
C GLU A 468 8.18 4.20 -5.56
N PRO A 469 7.79 3.18 -6.38
CA PRO A 469 6.58 3.28 -7.19
C PRO A 469 5.29 3.29 -6.37
N THR A 470 5.37 2.87 -5.13
CA THR A 470 4.22 2.74 -4.22
C THR A 470 3.84 4.06 -3.55
N ASN A 471 4.76 5.04 -3.53
CA ASN A 471 4.50 6.34 -2.91
C ASN A 471 3.39 7.10 -3.66
N ASP A 472 2.39 7.56 -2.90
CA ASP A 472 1.22 8.34 -3.38
C ASP A 472 0.35 7.65 -4.46
N LEU A 473 0.52 6.33 -4.70
CA LEU A 473 -0.40 5.52 -5.50
C LEU A 473 -1.47 4.89 -4.59
N ASP A 474 -2.71 4.87 -5.07
CA ASP A 474 -3.78 4.18 -4.35
C ASP A 474 -3.70 2.65 -4.54
N ILE A 475 -4.37 1.92 -3.64
CA ILE A 475 -4.36 0.45 -3.61
C ILE A 475 -4.80 -0.15 -4.95
N GLN A 476 -5.80 0.44 -5.62
CA GLN A 476 -6.29 -0.08 -6.91
C GLN A 476 -5.25 0.11 -8.02
N THR A 477 -4.54 1.24 -8.04
CA THR A 477 -3.43 1.46 -8.98
C THR A 477 -2.27 0.50 -8.72
N LEU A 478 -1.98 0.20 -7.43
CA LEU A 478 -0.98 -0.79 -7.06
C LEU A 478 -1.38 -2.20 -7.53
N GLU A 479 -2.65 -2.57 -7.43
CA GLU A 479 -3.16 -3.85 -7.96
C GLU A 479 -2.96 -3.96 -9.46
N VAL A 480 -3.20 -2.89 -10.23
CA VAL A 480 -2.94 -2.86 -11.67
C VAL A 480 -1.45 -3.02 -11.99
N LEU A 481 -0.57 -2.38 -11.20
CA LEU A 481 0.88 -2.53 -11.37
C LEU A 481 1.34 -3.95 -10.99
N GLU A 482 0.85 -4.51 -9.91
CA GLU A 482 1.14 -5.88 -9.47
C GLU A 482 0.73 -6.89 -10.55
N GLU A 483 -0.48 -6.77 -11.09
CA GLU A 483 -0.97 -7.58 -12.21
C GLU A 483 -0.07 -7.46 -13.44
N TYR A 484 0.32 -6.25 -13.82
CA TYR A 484 1.25 -6.05 -14.93
C TYR A 484 2.59 -6.73 -14.68
N LEU A 485 3.16 -6.61 -13.48
CA LEU A 485 4.44 -7.22 -13.11
C LEU A 485 4.36 -8.75 -13.09
N GLU A 486 3.23 -9.34 -12.71
CA GLU A 486 3.03 -10.80 -12.71
C GLU A 486 3.23 -11.39 -14.11
N TYR A 487 2.70 -10.72 -15.14
CA TYR A 487 2.82 -11.16 -16.54
C TYR A 487 4.05 -10.60 -17.26
N PHE A 488 4.82 -9.73 -16.63
CA PHE A 488 6.01 -9.13 -17.23
C PHE A 488 7.15 -10.14 -17.34
N GLN A 489 7.66 -10.39 -18.55
CA GLN A 489 8.66 -11.42 -18.84
C GLN A 489 10.11 -10.89 -18.88
N GLY A 490 10.39 -9.75 -18.29
CA GLY A 490 11.72 -9.13 -18.23
C GLY A 490 12.26 -9.06 -16.81
N ALA A 491 13.50 -8.56 -16.67
CA ALA A 491 14.07 -8.29 -15.36
C ALA A 491 13.40 -7.08 -14.70
N VAL A 492 13.14 -7.19 -13.40
CA VAL A 492 12.52 -6.12 -12.60
C VAL A 492 13.40 -5.83 -11.40
N LEU A 493 13.74 -4.56 -11.20
CA LEU A 493 14.40 -4.07 -10.00
C LEU A 493 13.52 -3.01 -9.35
N VAL A 494 13.16 -3.23 -8.11
CA VAL A 494 12.23 -2.35 -7.37
C VAL A 494 12.90 -1.87 -6.09
N ALA A 495 13.03 -0.57 -5.92
CA ALA A 495 13.28 0.04 -4.61
C ALA A 495 11.93 0.46 -4.03
N SER A 496 11.52 -0.10 -2.90
CA SER A 496 10.29 0.26 -2.21
C SER A 496 10.34 -0.05 -0.72
N HIS A 497 9.49 0.62 0.03
CA HIS A 497 9.23 0.36 1.44
C HIS A 497 7.90 -0.37 1.67
N ASP A 498 7.11 -0.62 0.63
CA ASP A 498 5.87 -1.40 0.71
C ASP A 498 6.18 -2.90 0.71
N ARG A 499 6.06 -3.50 1.90
CA ARG A 499 6.34 -4.94 2.10
C ARG A 499 5.43 -5.85 1.29
N TYR A 500 4.14 -5.52 1.20
CA TYR A 500 3.17 -6.33 0.45
C TYR A 500 3.51 -6.34 -1.04
N PHE A 501 3.84 -5.17 -1.58
CA PHE A 501 4.24 -5.03 -2.97
C PHE A 501 5.52 -5.82 -3.28
N LEU A 502 6.55 -5.69 -2.41
CA LEU A 502 7.81 -6.42 -2.57
C LEU A 502 7.62 -7.93 -2.49
N ASP A 503 6.88 -8.41 -1.50
CA ASP A 503 6.65 -9.84 -1.26
C ASP A 503 5.92 -10.49 -2.45
N LYS A 504 4.98 -9.76 -3.07
CA LYS A 504 4.21 -10.23 -4.23
C LYS A 504 4.98 -10.17 -5.56
N THR A 505 5.91 -9.22 -5.72
CA THR A 505 6.49 -8.89 -7.03
C THR A 505 7.95 -9.28 -7.18
N THR A 506 8.65 -9.70 -6.10
CA THR A 506 10.09 -9.97 -6.12
C THR A 506 10.44 -11.30 -5.48
N ASP A 507 11.51 -11.95 -6.01
CA ASP A 507 11.98 -13.28 -5.56
C ASP A 507 13.31 -13.19 -4.80
N GLN A 508 14.01 -12.06 -4.88
CA GLN A 508 15.32 -11.83 -4.27
C GLN A 508 15.37 -10.42 -3.68
N LEU A 509 16.17 -10.23 -2.66
CA LEU A 509 16.28 -8.95 -1.98
C LEU A 509 17.75 -8.53 -1.82
N ILE A 510 18.02 -7.28 -2.16
CA ILE A 510 19.29 -6.58 -1.95
C ILE A 510 19.07 -5.52 -0.88
N ALA A 511 19.79 -5.65 0.25
CA ALA A 511 19.79 -4.66 1.31
C ALA A 511 21.00 -3.73 1.19
N VAL A 512 20.77 -2.45 0.95
CA VAL A 512 21.82 -1.42 0.92
C VAL A 512 21.95 -0.84 2.32
N LYS A 513 23.13 -0.99 2.93
CA LYS A 513 23.44 -0.45 4.26
C LYS A 513 24.02 0.96 4.15
N GLY A 514 23.76 1.80 5.14
CA GLY A 514 24.25 3.19 5.13
C GLY A 514 25.78 3.37 5.14
N ASP A 515 26.53 2.30 5.34
CA ASP A 515 28.00 2.25 5.31
C ASP A 515 28.57 1.77 3.96
N GLY A 516 27.74 1.67 2.93
CA GLY A 516 28.10 1.22 1.58
C GLY A 516 28.17 -0.30 1.41
N ARG A 517 27.92 -1.10 2.44
CA ARG A 517 27.80 -2.55 2.33
C ARG A 517 26.48 -2.94 1.68
N ILE A 518 26.50 -3.99 0.89
CA ILE A 518 25.33 -4.58 0.25
C ILE A 518 25.23 -6.03 0.64
N GLU A 519 24.06 -6.43 1.13
CA GLU A 519 23.76 -7.78 1.56
C GLU A 519 22.63 -8.38 0.73
N PHE A 520 22.68 -9.70 0.51
CA PHE A 520 21.67 -10.43 -0.25
C PHE A 520 20.82 -11.29 0.68
N TYR A 521 19.52 -11.27 0.46
CA TYR A 521 18.53 -12.06 1.18
C TYR A 521 17.64 -12.81 0.19
N ASN A 522 17.16 -13.99 0.59
CA ASN A 522 16.27 -14.79 -0.25
C ASN A 522 14.83 -14.26 -0.26
N ASP A 523 14.41 -13.64 0.83
CA ASP A 523 13.07 -13.11 1.02
C ASP A 523 13.06 -11.95 2.03
N LEU A 524 11.95 -11.22 2.06
CA LEU A 524 11.75 -10.09 2.97
C LEU A 524 11.76 -10.54 4.44
N GLY A 525 11.21 -11.72 4.76
CA GLY A 525 11.20 -12.26 6.11
C GLY A 525 12.60 -12.56 6.66
N ALA A 526 13.54 -12.99 5.79
CA ALA A 526 14.94 -13.18 6.18
C ALA A 526 15.61 -11.84 6.51
N TYR A 527 15.32 -10.80 5.72
CA TYR A 527 15.80 -9.44 6.00
C TYR A 527 15.22 -8.89 7.32
N GLU A 528 13.93 -9.03 7.55
CA GLU A 528 13.29 -8.58 8.80
C GLU A 528 13.84 -9.30 10.04
N ARG A 529 14.08 -10.60 9.95
CA ARG A 529 14.75 -11.35 11.03
C ARG A 529 16.16 -10.85 11.31
N SER A 530 16.90 -10.44 10.28
CA SER A 530 18.25 -9.87 10.45
C SER A 530 18.22 -8.52 11.17
N LEU A 531 17.20 -7.69 10.91
CA LEU A 531 17.00 -6.42 11.62
C LEU A 531 16.69 -6.62 13.11
N MET A 532 15.92 -7.68 13.44
CA MET A 532 15.61 -8.00 14.84
C MET A 532 16.77 -8.60 15.64
N ALA A 533 17.65 -9.34 14.97
CA ALA A 533 18.77 -10.03 15.62
C ALA A 533 19.89 -9.08 16.11
N GLY A 534 19.83 -7.78 15.72
CA GLY A 534 20.91 -6.83 15.96
C GLY A 534 22.16 -7.20 15.17
N GLU A 535 23.04 -6.24 14.90
CA GLU A 535 24.31 -6.56 14.22
C GLU A 535 25.07 -7.63 15.01
N PRO A 536 25.47 -8.75 14.39
CA PRO A 536 26.39 -9.68 15.03
C PRO A 536 27.67 -8.91 15.25
N LYS A 537 28.14 -8.84 16.52
CA LYS A 537 29.44 -8.28 16.88
C LYS A 537 30.48 -8.80 15.88
N ALA A 538 31.17 -7.88 15.22
CA ALA A 538 32.22 -8.16 14.24
C ALA A 538 33.20 -9.20 14.81
N GLY A 539 33.14 -10.43 14.31
CA GLY A 539 34.01 -11.50 14.80
C GLY A 539 33.74 -12.89 14.21
N GLN A 540 32.63 -13.10 13.52
CA GLN A 540 32.44 -14.35 12.79
C GLN A 540 32.14 -14.05 11.32
N GLN A 541 33.20 -13.97 10.53
CA GLN A 541 33.11 -14.19 9.09
C GLN A 541 32.57 -15.61 8.88
N SER A 542 31.25 -15.74 8.80
CA SER A 542 30.66 -16.87 8.11
C SER A 542 31.07 -16.71 6.64
N LYS A 543 32.10 -17.44 6.24
CA LYS A 543 32.35 -17.72 4.84
C LYS A 543 31.02 -18.13 4.24
N VAL A 544 30.42 -17.24 3.46
CA VAL A 544 29.40 -17.61 2.49
C VAL A 544 30.09 -18.53 1.53
N VAL A 545 30.09 -19.80 1.87
CA VAL A 545 30.36 -20.87 0.94
C VAL A 545 29.27 -20.74 -0.09
N ARG A 546 29.63 -20.20 -1.25
CA ARG A 546 28.94 -20.48 -2.51
C ARG A 546 28.94 -22.00 -2.69
N ARG A 547 28.02 -22.68 -2.06
CA ARG A 547 27.53 -23.92 -2.62
C ARG A 547 26.64 -23.47 -3.78
N PRO A 548 26.96 -23.82 -5.03
CA PRO A 548 25.92 -23.87 -6.03
C PRO A 548 24.82 -24.68 -5.36
N ALA A 549 23.62 -24.17 -5.34
CA ALA A 549 22.46 -24.93 -4.96
C ALA A 549 22.47 -26.17 -5.89
N ARG A 550 23.14 -27.23 -5.46
CA ARG A 550 22.68 -28.55 -5.78
C ARG A 550 21.36 -28.63 -4.99
N VAL A 551 20.31 -28.12 -5.61
CA VAL A 551 19.01 -28.75 -5.48
C VAL A 551 19.35 -30.23 -5.68
N ASN A 552 19.31 -31.00 -4.60
CA ASN A 552 19.17 -32.42 -4.72
C ASN A 552 17.81 -32.59 -5.41
N GLN A 553 17.83 -32.46 -6.74
CA GLN A 553 16.74 -32.91 -7.56
C GLN A 553 16.67 -34.40 -7.27
N LYS A 554 15.64 -34.77 -6.49
CA LYS A 554 15.30 -36.17 -6.35
C LYS A 554 15.03 -36.67 -7.76
N THR A 555 15.99 -37.41 -8.30
CA THR A 555 15.94 -37.95 -9.66
C THR A 555 15.13 -39.25 -9.74
N LYS A 556 14.62 -39.75 -8.63
CA LYS A 556 13.75 -40.94 -8.53
C LYS A 556 12.82 -40.82 -7.32
N PHE A 557 11.63 -41.37 -7.43
CA PHE A 557 10.77 -41.61 -6.29
C PHE A 557 11.46 -42.51 -5.26
N THR A 558 11.29 -42.23 -3.99
CA THR A 558 11.54 -43.22 -2.95
C THR A 558 10.50 -44.33 -3.08
N PHE A 559 10.76 -45.53 -2.60
CA PHE A 559 9.83 -46.66 -2.65
C PHE A 559 8.48 -46.34 -1.96
N ALA A 560 8.53 -45.55 -0.88
CA ALA A 560 7.34 -45.05 -0.19
C ALA A 560 6.53 -44.05 -1.04
N GLU A 561 7.21 -43.09 -1.67
CA GLU A 561 6.56 -42.08 -2.55
C GLU A 561 5.96 -42.72 -3.82
N SER A 562 6.62 -43.71 -4.42
CA SER A 562 6.08 -44.45 -5.56
C SER A 562 4.81 -45.22 -5.22
N ARG A 563 4.76 -45.83 -4.03
CA ARG A 563 3.58 -46.55 -3.56
C ARG A 563 2.45 -45.55 -3.19
N GLU A 564 2.79 -44.44 -2.58
CA GLU A 564 1.86 -43.38 -2.24
C GLU A 564 1.26 -42.76 -3.50
N PHE A 565 2.06 -42.46 -4.52
CA PHE A 565 1.63 -41.93 -5.82
C PHE A 565 0.64 -42.84 -6.53
N ALA A 566 0.87 -44.17 -6.48
CA ALA A 566 -0.03 -45.16 -7.08
C ALA A 566 -1.38 -45.28 -6.35
N GLN A 567 -1.50 -44.85 -5.09
CA GLN A 567 -2.68 -45.03 -4.25
C GLN A 567 -3.45 -43.74 -3.96
N ILE A 568 -2.80 -42.58 -4.11
CA ILE A 568 -3.31 -41.28 -3.64
C ILE A 568 -4.60 -40.87 -4.38
N ASP A 569 -4.72 -41.15 -5.70
CA ASP A 569 -5.94 -40.89 -6.49
C ASP A 569 -7.13 -41.68 -5.97
N SER A 570 -6.90 -42.96 -5.61
CA SER A 570 -7.93 -43.79 -5.02
C SER A 570 -8.38 -43.33 -3.62
N VAL A 571 -7.45 -42.76 -2.84
CA VAL A 571 -7.72 -42.20 -1.50
C VAL A 571 -8.53 -40.92 -1.62
N ILE A 572 -8.14 -40.01 -2.53
CA ILE A 572 -8.84 -38.75 -2.78
C ILE A 572 -10.27 -39.05 -3.25
N GLY A 573 -10.44 -39.95 -4.23
CA GLY A 573 -11.76 -40.31 -4.74
C GLY A 573 -12.70 -40.95 -3.68
N LYS A 574 -12.15 -41.66 -2.69
CA LYS A 574 -12.95 -42.18 -1.55
C LYS A 574 -13.38 -41.06 -0.61
N LEU A 575 -12.47 -40.11 -0.28
CA LEU A 575 -12.78 -38.96 0.58
C LEU A 575 -13.83 -38.05 -0.08
N GLU A 576 -13.74 -37.84 -1.39
CA GLU A 576 -14.73 -37.06 -2.16
C GLU A 576 -16.13 -37.76 -2.17
N ALA A 577 -16.16 -39.07 -2.37
CA ALA A 577 -17.41 -39.83 -2.34
C ALA A 577 -18.06 -39.83 -0.94
N GLU A 578 -17.25 -39.91 0.10
CA GLU A 578 -17.72 -39.87 1.50
C GLU A 578 -18.21 -38.46 1.88
N LEU A 579 -17.57 -37.41 1.37
CA LEU A 579 -17.98 -36.03 1.56
C LEU A 579 -19.29 -35.72 0.80
N ALA A 580 -19.44 -36.24 -0.41
CA ALA A 580 -20.69 -36.14 -1.18
C ALA A 580 -21.86 -36.85 -0.46
N ARG A 581 -21.62 -38.04 0.10
CA ARG A 581 -22.60 -38.78 0.86
C ARG A 581 -23.05 -38.04 2.13
N LEU A 582 -22.09 -37.49 2.89
CA LEU A 582 -22.41 -36.68 4.07
C LEU A 582 -23.20 -35.43 3.71
N THR A 583 -22.88 -34.80 2.57
CA THR A 583 -23.59 -33.61 2.10
C THR A 583 -25.05 -33.97 1.71
N GLU A 584 -25.27 -35.13 1.15
CA GLU A 584 -26.61 -35.66 0.81
C GLU A 584 -27.40 -36.00 2.09
N GLU A 585 -26.78 -36.64 3.08
CA GLU A 585 -27.36 -36.92 4.41
C GLU A 585 -27.75 -35.64 5.15
N MET A 586 -26.92 -34.58 5.06
CA MET A 586 -27.22 -33.26 5.63
C MET A 586 -28.42 -32.59 4.93
N SER A 587 -28.62 -32.81 3.63
CA SER A 587 -29.74 -32.22 2.88
C SER A 587 -31.08 -32.87 3.20
N GLY A 588 -31.08 -34.10 3.72
CA GLY A 588 -32.29 -34.88 4.05
C GLY A 588 -32.78 -34.76 5.50
N ASN A 589 -31.97 -34.31 6.44
CA ASN A 589 -32.26 -34.36 7.88
C ASN A 589 -32.39 -32.94 8.51
N TRP A 590 -33.54 -32.30 8.30
CA TRP A 590 -33.80 -30.93 8.81
C TRP A 590 -34.37 -30.88 10.25
N SER A 591 -34.60 -32.00 10.93
CA SER A 591 -35.38 -32.02 12.17
C SER A 591 -34.60 -32.24 13.46
N ASP A 592 -33.30 -32.59 13.44
CA ASP A 592 -32.52 -32.86 14.65
C ASP A 592 -31.23 -32.05 14.68
N TYR A 593 -31.19 -31.03 15.59
CA TYR A 593 -30.08 -30.13 15.76
C TYR A 593 -28.80 -30.80 16.30
N VAL A 594 -28.91 -31.89 17.06
CA VAL A 594 -27.76 -32.58 17.64
C VAL A 594 -27.03 -33.41 16.57
N SER A 595 -27.77 -34.18 15.78
CA SER A 595 -27.20 -34.97 14.67
C SER A 595 -26.62 -34.07 13.59
N MET A 596 -27.22 -32.91 13.29
CA MET A 596 -26.67 -31.94 12.34
C MET A 596 -25.30 -31.39 12.80
N ARG A 597 -25.11 -31.13 14.06
CA ARG A 597 -23.82 -30.65 14.61
C ARG A 597 -22.72 -31.71 14.48
N GLU A 598 -23.05 -32.98 14.68
CA GLU A 598 -22.10 -34.08 14.49
C GLU A 598 -21.71 -34.25 13.01
N LEU A 599 -22.68 -34.18 12.08
CA LEU A 599 -22.45 -34.26 10.65
C LEU A 599 -21.59 -33.10 10.14
N VAL A 600 -21.80 -31.87 10.62
CA VAL A 600 -20.94 -30.69 10.32
C VAL A 600 -19.52 -30.88 10.85
N ALA A 601 -19.35 -31.46 12.04
CA ALA A 601 -18.02 -31.74 12.57
C ALA A 601 -17.28 -32.82 11.76
N GLN A 602 -17.99 -33.86 11.31
CA GLN A 602 -17.44 -34.90 10.43
C GLN A 602 -17.09 -34.34 9.06
N GLN A 603 -17.94 -33.49 8.47
CA GLN A 603 -17.68 -32.83 7.20
C GLN A 603 -16.39 -31.97 7.26
N LYS A 604 -16.23 -31.16 8.31
CA LYS A 604 -15.01 -30.37 8.50
C LYS A 604 -13.75 -31.22 8.62
N LYS A 605 -13.83 -32.35 9.32
CA LYS A 605 -12.70 -33.28 9.46
C LYS A 605 -12.31 -33.89 8.12
N LEU A 606 -13.28 -34.38 7.35
CA LEU A 606 -13.05 -34.95 6.03
C LEU A 606 -12.54 -33.90 5.03
N GLN A 607 -13.03 -32.67 5.09
CA GLN A 607 -12.51 -31.57 4.27
C GLN A 607 -11.04 -31.28 4.57
N ALA A 608 -10.64 -31.27 5.84
CA ALA A 608 -9.24 -31.09 6.24
C ALA A 608 -8.34 -32.24 5.77
N GLU A 609 -8.80 -33.49 5.89
CA GLU A 609 -8.08 -34.67 5.39
C GLU A 609 -7.95 -34.64 3.84
N LEU A 610 -9.00 -34.24 3.14
CA LEU A 610 -9.00 -34.09 1.69
C LEU A 610 -7.98 -33.02 1.25
N ALA A 611 -7.96 -31.86 1.89
CA ALA A 611 -7.02 -30.79 1.60
C ALA A 611 -5.55 -31.25 1.80
N GLU A 612 -5.24 -31.94 2.89
CA GLU A 612 -3.91 -32.50 3.13
C GLU A 612 -3.49 -33.51 2.05
N LYS A 613 -4.41 -34.38 1.61
CA LYS A 613 -4.12 -35.35 0.56
C LYS A 613 -3.99 -34.72 -0.81
N MET A 614 -4.73 -33.65 -1.11
CA MET A 614 -4.60 -32.89 -2.35
C MET A 614 -3.26 -32.13 -2.42
N GLU A 615 -2.82 -31.48 -1.35
CA GLU A 615 -1.48 -30.88 -1.30
C GLU A 615 -0.36 -31.92 -1.54
N ARG A 616 -0.51 -33.08 -0.92
CA ARG A 616 0.44 -34.18 -1.10
C ARG A 616 0.43 -34.74 -2.52
N TRP A 617 -0.73 -34.81 -3.14
CA TRP A 617 -0.89 -35.24 -4.54
C TRP A 617 -0.21 -34.28 -5.52
N VAL A 618 -0.42 -32.96 -5.35
CA VAL A 618 0.27 -31.92 -6.14
C VAL A 618 1.78 -32.07 -6.05
N TYR A 619 2.31 -32.21 -4.84
CA TYR A 619 3.75 -32.44 -4.64
C TYR A 619 4.27 -33.68 -5.39
N LEU A 620 3.55 -34.80 -5.32
CA LEU A 620 3.94 -36.05 -5.98
C LEU A 620 3.82 -35.95 -7.51
N GLN A 621 2.82 -35.23 -8.04
CA GLN A 621 2.70 -34.94 -9.47
C GLN A 621 3.83 -34.06 -9.99
N GLU A 622 4.17 -32.98 -9.29
CA GLU A 622 5.32 -32.14 -9.66
C GLU A 622 6.64 -32.93 -9.65
N LEU A 623 6.79 -33.86 -8.71
CA LEU A 623 7.95 -34.73 -8.65
C LEU A 623 7.97 -35.74 -9.82
N ALA A 624 6.81 -36.29 -10.20
CA ALA A 624 6.66 -37.18 -11.36
C ALA A 624 7.04 -36.46 -12.66
N GLU A 625 6.49 -35.25 -12.90
CA GLU A 625 6.81 -34.46 -14.07
C GLU A 625 8.30 -34.08 -14.15
N LYS A 626 8.92 -33.77 -13.00
CA LYS A 626 10.37 -33.51 -12.95
C LYS A 626 11.20 -34.72 -13.29
N ILE A 627 10.74 -35.93 -12.92
CA ILE A 627 11.40 -37.20 -13.25
C ILE A 627 11.21 -37.55 -14.74
N GLU A 628 10.04 -37.31 -15.32
CA GLU A 628 9.75 -37.57 -16.75
C GLU A 628 10.47 -36.61 -17.71
N ARG A 629 10.78 -35.37 -17.26
CA ARG A 629 11.51 -34.38 -18.06
C ARG A 629 13.03 -34.57 -18.06
N GLN A 630 13.56 -35.54 -17.31
CA GLN A 630 14.98 -35.92 -17.28
C GLN A 630 15.24 -37.23 -18.04
#